data_31481b77ab275f3668dcbea127e0abd0
#
_entry.id   31481b77ab275f3668dcbea127e0abd0
#
_cell.length_a   1.000
_cell.length_b   1.000
_cell.length_c   1.000
_cell.angle_alpha   90.00
_cell.angle_beta   90.00
_cell.angle_gamma   90.00
#
_symmetry.space_group_name_H-M   'P 1'
#
loop_
_entity.id
_entity.type
_entity.pdbx_description
1 polymer ?
#
loop_
_entity_poly.entity_id
_entity_poly.type
_entity_poly.pdbx_seq_one_letter_code
_entity_poly.pdbx_strand_id
1 'polypeptide(L)'
;MSIHLETPTRSRELEFLEAVRRSRSLHRGLVSPPRTREQYRGYLKRLSQRSHLGHFVCLPDDTLAGVINLNEIVRGGFRSAYLGYYAFTPHNGQGHLAAGLRLVVRRAFRTHRLHRLEANIQPANLASIALVNAVGFRREGFSPRYLKISGRWRDHERWALTVEDWVARK
;
A
#
# COMPACT_ATOMS: atom_id res chain seq x y z
N MET A 1 -15.29 12.20 -3.26
CA MET A 1 -15.37 10.81 -2.77
C MET A 1 -14.79 10.81 -1.37
N SER A 2 -15.62 10.57 -0.35
CA SER A 2 -15.19 10.60 1.05
C SER A 2 -14.64 9.22 1.42
N ILE A 3 -13.43 9.17 1.98
CA ILE A 3 -12.82 7.99 2.61
C ILE A 3 -12.05 8.46 3.85
N HIS A 4 -11.77 7.55 4.77
CA HIS A 4 -10.86 7.83 5.89
C HIS A 4 -9.83 6.70 6.05
N LEU A 5 -8.78 6.97 6.83
CA LEU A 5 -7.74 6.00 7.14
C LEU A 5 -7.86 5.56 8.60
N GLU A 6 -7.93 4.25 8.80
CA GLU A 6 -7.92 3.59 10.10
C GLU A 6 -6.64 2.79 10.30
N THR A 7 -6.12 2.75 11.52
CA THR A 7 -5.01 1.84 11.86
C THR A 7 -5.55 0.42 12.00
N PRO A 8 -4.92 -0.60 11.38
CA PRO A 8 -5.33 -1.99 11.55
C PRO A 8 -5.33 -2.43 13.01
N THR A 9 -6.45 -3.03 13.46
CA THR A 9 -6.65 -3.48 14.84
C THR A 9 -7.14 -4.92 14.88
N ARG A 10 -7.08 -5.55 16.07
CA ARG A 10 -7.55 -6.92 16.25
C ARG A 10 -9.06 -7.05 16.09
N SER A 11 -9.83 -6.01 16.40
CA SER A 11 -11.29 -6.00 16.21
C SER A 11 -11.73 -6.14 14.75
N ARG A 12 -10.88 -5.73 13.80
CA ARG A 12 -11.14 -5.80 12.36
C ARG A 12 -10.72 -7.15 11.72
N GLU A 13 -10.25 -8.14 12.52
CA GLU A 13 -9.70 -9.42 12.01
C GLU A 13 -10.67 -10.15 11.11
N LEU A 14 -11.93 -10.32 11.54
CA LEU A 14 -12.92 -11.11 10.78
C LEU A 14 -13.27 -10.44 9.45
N GLU A 15 -13.57 -9.16 9.48
CA GLU A 15 -13.91 -8.39 8.27
C GLU A 15 -12.75 -8.36 7.28
N PHE A 16 -11.52 -8.15 7.77
CA PHE A 16 -10.32 -8.17 6.94
C PHE A 16 -10.15 -9.52 6.23
N LEU A 17 -10.23 -10.63 6.96
CA LEU A 17 -10.07 -11.97 6.40
C LEU A 17 -11.16 -12.29 5.36
N GLU A 18 -12.38 -11.82 5.60
CA GLU A 18 -13.50 -11.95 4.67
C GLU A 18 -13.29 -11.13 3.40
N ALA A 19 -12.82 -9.89 3.53
CA ALA A 19 -12.46 -9.03 2.40
C ALA A 19 -11.33 -9.64 1.56
N VAL A 20 -10.29 -10.20 2.20
CA VAL A 20 -9.21 -10.94 1.51
C VAL A 20 -9.77 -12.16 0.77
N ARG A 21 -10.67 -12.93 1.40
CA ARG A 21 -11.28 -14.11 0.78
C ARG A 21 -12.06 -13.74 -0.48
N ARG A 22 -12.87 -12.69 -0.44
CA ARG A 22 -13.62 -12.19 -1.61
C ARG A 22 -12.71 -11.69 -2.72
N SER A 23 -11.53 -11.21 -2.37
CA SER A 23 -10.60 -10.56 -3.31
C SER A 23 -9.51 -11.48 -3.86
N ARG A 24 -9.63 -12.81 -3.69
CA ARG A 24 -8.59 -13.78 -4.10
C ARG A 24 -8.19 -13.69 -5.57
N SER A 25 -9.16 -13.53 -6.47
CA SER A 25 -8.91 -13.39 -7.90
C SER A 25 -8.15 -12.10 -8.22
N LEU A 26 -8.55 -10.99 -7.58
CA LEU A 26 -7.91 -9.68 -7.72
C LEU A 26 -6.44 -9.69 -7.25
N HIS A 27 -6.14 -10.45 -6.20
CA HIS A 27 -4.80 -10.49 -5.58
C HIS A 27 -3.85 -11.51 -6.22
N ARG A 28 -4.38 -12.44 -7.04
CA ARG A 28 -3.61 -13.57 -7.56
C ARG A 28 -2.36 -13.12 -8.33
N GLY A 29 -1.18 -13.56 -7.87
CA GLY A 29 0.10 -13.28 -8.50
C GLY A 29 0.62 -11.85 -8.31
N LEU A 30 -0.13 -10.98 -7.64
CA LEU A 30 0.24 -9.58 -7.40
C LEU A 30 0.64 -9.33 -5.95
N VAL A 31 -0.17 -9.82 -4.99
CA VAL A 31 0.07 -9.65 -3.56
C VAL A 31 -0.33 -10.90 -2.79
N SER A 32 0.22 -11.04 -1.58
CA SER A 32 -0.08 -12.16 -0.67
C SER A 32 -0.53 -11.61 0.69
N PRO A 33 -1.77 -11.11 0.80
CA PRO A 33 -2.28 -10.61 2.08
C PRO A 33 -2.49 -11.76 3.08
N PRO A 34 -2.54 -11.47 4.40
CA PRO A 34 -2.89 -12.46 5.43
C PRO A 34 -4.21 -13.16 5.12
N ARG A 35 -4.24 -14.49 5.17
CA ARG A 35 -5.41 -15.32 4.85
C ARG A 35 -5.95 -16.10 6.05
N THR A 36 -5.20 -16.16 7.14
CA THR A 36 -5.56 -16.82 8.39
C THR A 36 -5.47 -15.85 9.56
N ARG A 37 -6.14 -16.17 10.67
CA ARG A 37 -6.04 -15.39 11.90
C ARG A 37 -4.59 -15.26 12.39
N GLU A 38 -3.82 -16.33 12.30
CA GLU A 38 -2.41 -16.33 12.68
C GLU A 38 -1.60 -15.36 11.82
N GLN A 39 -1.78 -15.41 10.50
CA GLN A 39 -1.11 -14.48 9.56
C GLN A 39 -1.53 -13.03 9.81
N TYR A 40 -2.81 -12.77 10.11
CA TYR A 40 -3.28 -11.43 10.44
C TYR A 40 -2.66 -10.91 11.75
N ARG A 41 -2.58 -11.73 12.77
CA ARG A 41 -1.89 -11.38 14.03
C ARG A 41 -0.40 -11.14 13.82
N GLY A 42 0.24 -11.93 12.98
CA GLY A 42 1.62 -11.69 12.52
C GLY A 42 1.78 -10.35 11.79
N TYR A 43 0.81 -9.97 10.96
CA TYR A 43 0.75 -8.66 10.33
C TYR A 43 0.65 -7.53 11.36
N LEU A 44 -0.26 -7.63 12.34
CA LEU A 44 -0.36 -6.63 13.42
C LEU A 44 0.92 -6.52 14.25
N LYS A 45 1.56 -7.68 14.57
CA LYS A 45 2.86 -7.70 15.25
C LYS A 45 3.94 -6.98 14.45
N ARG A 46 3.96 -7.13 13.12
CA ARG A 46 4.89 -6.38 12.26
C ARG A 46 4.60 -4.88 12.30
N LEU A 47 3.33 -4.47 12.31
CA LEU A 47 2.94 -3.06 12.40
C LEU A 47 3.26 -2.41 13.76
N SER A 48 3.52 -3.18 14.82
CA SER A 48 4.00 -2.64 16.10
C SER A 48 5.48 -2.22 16.07
N GLN A 49 6.22 -2.58 15.01
CA GLN A 49 7.59 -2.16 14.81
C GLN A 49 7.65 -0.74 14.24
N ARG A 50 8.66 0.04 14.65
CA ARG A 50 8.85 1.43 14.19
C ARG A 50 9.12 1.57 12.68
N SER A 51 9.48 0.47 12.02
CA SER A 51 9.77 0.39 10.58
C SER A 51 8.54 0.12 9.71
N HIS A 52 7.37 -0.05 10.30
CA HIS A 52 6.15 -0.39 9.56
C HIS A 52 4.96 0.43 10.04
N LEU A 53 4.13 0.88 9.11
CA LEU A 53 2.84 1.53 9.38
C LEU A 53 1.78 0.96 8.45
N GLY A 54 0.64 0.59 8.99
CA GLY A 54 -0.50 0.09 8.22
C GLY A 54 -1.67 1.07 8.26
N HIS A 55 -2.38 1.14 7.15
CA HIS A 55 -3.59 1.94 7.03
C HIS A 55 -4.65 1.12 6.29
N PHE A 56 -5.81 0.97 6.90
CA PHE A 56 -7.02 0.59 6.20
C PHE A 56 -7.61 1.81 5.51
N VAL A 57 -8.04 1.62 4.28
CA VAL A 57 -8.84 2.61 3.54
C VAL A 57 -10.29 2.23 3.75
N CYS A 58 -11.02 3.06 4.50
CA CYS A 58 -12.41 2.83 4.85
C CYS A 58 -13.32 3.79 4.11
N LEU A 59 -14.50 3.30 3.74
CA LEU A 59 -15.61 4.10 3.24
C LEU A 59 -16.28 4.87 4.40
N PRO A 60 -17.22 5.81 4.13
CA PRO A 60 -17.89 6.58 5.18
C PRO A 60 -18.68 5.72 6.18
N ASP A 61 -19.10 4.53 5.79
CA ASP A 61 -19.82 3.55 6.61
C ASP A 61 -18.87 2.55 7.31
N ASP A 62 -17.56 2.86 7.37
CA ASP A 62 -16.49 2.04 7.92
C ASP A 62 -16.14 0.76 7.14
N THR A 63 -16.81 0.49 6.00
CA THR A 63 -16.49 -0.68 5.16
C THR A 63 -15.04 -0.63 4.63
N LEU A 64 -14.33 -1.76 4.72
CA LEU A 64 -12.96 -1.89 4.22
C LEU A 64 -12.91 -1.90 2.68
N ALA A 65 -12.29 -0.88 2.08
CA ALA A 65 -12.08 -0.78 0.64
C ALA A 65 -10.66 -1.19 0.20
N GLY A 66 -9.68 -1.15 1.10
CA GLY A 66 -8.30 -1.54 0.79
C GLY A 66 -7.33 -1.35 1.94
N VAL A 67 -6.08 -1.63 1.65
CA VAL A 67 -4.94 -1.53 2.60
C VAL A 67 -3.81 -0.76 1.95
N ILE A 68 -3.13 0.10 2.71
CA ILE A 68 -1.89 0.76 2.32
C ILE A 68 -0.91 0.68 3.48
N ASN A 69 0.24 0.08 3.23
CA ASN A 69 1.32 -0.07 4.19
C ASN A 69 2.53 0.77 3.78
N LEU A 70 3.19 1.37 4.76
CA LEU A 70 4.55 1.86 4.65
C LEU A 70 5.46 0.82 5.31
N ASN A 71 6.31 0.19 4.51
CA ASN A 71 7.19 -0.89 4.93
C ASN A 71 8.64 -0.41 4.91
N GLU A 72 9.48 -1.04 5.73
CA GLU A 72 10.93 -0.77 5.77
C GLU A 72 11.23 0.72 5.87
N ILE A 73 10.60 1.38 6.83
CA ILE A 73 10.82 2.82 7.07
C ILE A 73 12.26 3.01 7.56
N VAL A 74 13.07 3.61 6.71
CA VAL A 74 14.45 3.97 7.01
C VAL A 74 14.50 5.43 7.46
N ARG A 75 15.09 5.68 8.63
CA ARG A 75 15.31 7.01 9.20
C ARG A 75 16.71 7.54 8.84
N GLY A 76 17.09 8.67 9.40
CA GLY A 76 18.39 9.26 9.14
C GLY A 76 18.49 9.90 7.76
N GLY A 77 19.53 9.60 7.00
CA GLY A 77 19.78 10.21 5.69
C GLY A 77 18.80 9.83 4.60
N PHE A 78 18.25 8.62 4.60
CA PHE A 78 17.30 8.18 3.58
C PHE A 78 15.89 8.74 3.79
N ARG A 79 15.36 8.68 5.00
CA ARG A 79 13.97 9.06 5.34
C ARG A 79 12.97 8.55 4.30
N SER A 80 13.02 7.25 4.02
CA SER A 80 12.26 6.61 2.94
C SER A 80 11.43 5.44 3.46
N ALA A 81 10.44 5.02 2.66
CA ALA A 81 9.65 3.81 2.89
C ALA A 81 9.20 3.19 1.56
N TYR A 82 8.96 1.87 1.59
CA TYR A 82 8.31 1.16 0.49
C TYR A 82 6.80 1.07 0.72
N LEU A 83 6.04 1.34 -0.33
CA LEU A 83 4.59 1.17 -0.34
C LEU A 83 4.21 -0.28 -0.68
N GLY A 84 3.31 -0.84 0.12
CA GLY A 84 2.58 -2.05 -0.23
C GLY A 84 1.08 -1.76 -0.13
N TYR A 85 0.30 -2.05 -1.17
CA TYR A 85 -1.13 -1.75 -1.15
C TYR A 85 -1.93 -2.72 -2.00
N TYR A 86 -3.20 -2.86 -1.65
CA TYR A 86 -4.17 -3.65 -2.40
C TYR A 86 -5.59 -3.21 -2.06
N ALA A 87 -6.46 -3.32 -3.06
CA ALA A 87 -7.89 -3.05 -2.90
C ALA A 87 -8.66 -4.31 -2.53
N PHE A 88 -9.88 -4.13 -2.03
CA PHE A 88 -10.84 -5.19 -1.80
C PHE A 88 -12.02 -5.11 -2.78
N THR A 89 -12.50 -6.27 -3.22
CA THR A 89 -13.75 -6.42 -3.97
C THR A 89 -14.93 -6.19 -3.01
N PRO A 90 -16.01 -5.46 -3.42
CA PRO A 90 -16.26 -4.90 -4.75
C PRO A 90 -15.74 -3.49 -4.98
N HIS A 91 -14.97 -2.91 -4.07
CA HIS A 91 -14.56 -1.51 -4.04
C HIS A 91 -13.34 -1.16 -4.90
N ASN A 92 -12.77 -2.17 -5.58
CA ASN A 92 -11.66 -1.96 -6.52
C ASN A 92 -12.10 -1.20 -7.78
N GLY A 93 -11.18 -0.43 -8.36
CA GLY A 93 -11.44 0.36 -9.58
C GLY A 93 -12.28 1.64 -9.39
N GLN A 94 -12.77 1.90 -8.18
CA GLN A 94 -13.65 3.05 -7.88
C GLN A 94 -12.91 4.29 -7.36
N GLY A 95 -11.57 4.31 -7.40
CA GLY A 95 -10.77 5.45 -6.98
C GLY A 95 -10.53 5.56 -5.46
N HIS A 96 -11.12 4.69 -4.63
CA HIS A 96 -10.96 4.71 -3.17
C HIS A 96 -9.49 4.54 -2.75
N LEU A 97 -8.78 3.59 -3.39
CA LEU A 97 -7.38 3.36 -3.09
C LEU A 97 -6.49 4.55 -3.50
N ALA A 98 -6.84 5.25 -4.59
CA ALA A 98 -6.13 6.46 -5.00
C ALA A 98 -6.33 7.61 -3.98
N ALA A 99 -7.55 7.79 -3.50
CA ALA A 99 -7.86 8.76 -2.45
C ALA A 99 -7.10 8.41 -1.16
N GLY A 100 -7.11 7.14 -0.74
CA GLY A 100 -6.35 6.64 0.40
C GLY A 100 -4.85 6.86 0.26
N LEU A 101 -4.29 6.57 -0.91
CA LEU A 101 -2.86 6.75 -1.16
C LEU A 101 -2.45 8.23 -1.06
N ARG A 102 -3.26 9.17 -1.55
CA ARG A 102 -3.01 10.62 -1.36
C ARG A 102 -2.97 11.00 0.12
N LEU A 103 -3.86 10.44 0.96
CA LEU A 103 -3.85 10.68 2.40
C LEU A 103 -2.61 10.08 3.08
N VAL A 104 -2.21 8.86 2.70
CA VAL A 104 -1.01 8.20 3.23
C VAL A 104 0.25 8.97 2.83
N VAL A 105 0.38 9.40 1.58
CA VAL A 105 1.48 10.26 1.10
C VAL A 105 1.57 11.54 1.93
N ARG A 106 0.45 12.22 2.16
CA ARG A 106 0.39 13.42 3.00
C ARG A 106 0.87 13.14 4.43
N ARG A 107 0.42 12.03 5.05
CA ARG A 107 0.88 11.61 6.40
C ARG A 107 2.36 11.28 6.41
N ALA A 108 2.85 10.53 5.43
CA ALA A 108 4.25 10.15 5.32
C ALA A 108 5.17 11.37 5.29
N PHE A 109 4.87 12.36 4.48
CA PHE A 109 5.71 13.56 4.35
C PHE A 109 5.53 14.56 5.49
N ARG A 110 4.29 14.84 5.92
CA ARG A 110 4.03 15.87 6.94
C ARG A 110 4.19 15.37 8.37
N THR A 111 3.65 14.19 8.67
CA THR A 111 3.63 13.66 10.05
C THR A 111 4.86 12.82 10.34
N HIS A 112 5.20 11.90 9.44
CA HIS A 112 6.34 10.99 9.64
C HIS A 112 7.68 11.56 9.16
N ARG A 113 7.67 12.75 8.53
CA ARG A 113 8.87 13.46 8.05
C ARG A 113 9.72 12.62 7.10
N LEU A 114 9.09 11.72 6.34
CA LEU A 114 9.77 11.00 5.28
C LEU A 114 10.09 11.97 4.13
N HIS A 115 11.11 11.62 3.37
CA HIS A 115 11.54 12.40 2.19
C HIS A 115 11.12 11.69 0.89
N ARG A 116 11.06 10.35 0.92
CA ARG A 116 10.85 9.53 -0.28
C ARG A 116 9.91 8.37 -0.02
N LEU A 117 9.01 8.11 -0.95
CA LEU A 117 8.18 6.91 -1.01
C LEU A 117 8.45 6.16 -2.31
N GLU A 118 8.56 4.84 -2.22
CA GLU A 118 8.80 3.98 -3.37
C GLU A 118 7.68 2.95 -3.53
N ALA A 119 7.27 2.70 -4.77
CA ALA A 119 6.36 1.62 -5.14
C ALA A 119 7.04 0.73 -6.18
N ASN A 120 7.17 -0.56 -5.86
CA ASN A 120 7.74 -1.54 -6.75
C ASN A 120 6.60 -2.35 -7.36
N ILE A 121 6.41 -2.25 -8.67
CA ILE A 121 5.22 -2.71 -9.37
C ILE A 121 5.60 -3.69 -10.48
N GLN A 122 4.97 -4.87 -10.50
CA GLN A 122 5.14 -5.80 -11.63
C GLN A 122 4.67 -5.11 -12.92
N PRO A 123 5.41 -5.19 -14.05
CA PRO A 123 5.07 -4.47 -15.29
C PRO A 123 3.67 -4.78 -15.84
N ALA A 124 3.18 -5.99 -15.60
CA ALA A 124 1.82 -6.39 -16.02
C ALA A 124 0.70 -5.81 -15.13
N ASN A 125 1.02 -5.20 -13.98
CA ASN A 125 0.03 -4.62 -13.08
C ASN A 125 -0.33 -3.19 -13.48
N LEU A 126 -0.99 -3.04 -14.63
CA LEU A 126 -1.35 -1.74 -15.21
C LEU A 126 -2.22 -0.89 -14.27
N ALA A 127 -3.09 -1.53 -13.49
CA ALA A 127 -3.93 -0.82 -12.52
C ALA A 127 -3.09 -0.14 -11.42
N SER A 128 -2.05 -0.81 -10.92
CA SER A 128 -1.13 -0.23 -9.93
C SER A 128 -0.27 0.87 -10.54
N ILE A 129 0.19 0.71 -11.78
CA ILE A 129 0.94 1.74 -12.51
C ILE A 129 0.09 3.00 -12.70
N ALA A 130 -1.16 2.83 -13.15
CA ALA A 130 -2.09 3.96 -13.29
C ALA A 130 -2.36 4.67 -11.95
N LEU A 131 -2.50 3.90 -10.87
CA LEU A 131 -2.71 4.42 -9.52
C LEU A 131 -1.57 5.34 -9.08
N VAL A 132 -0.32 4.86 -9.12
CA VAL A 132 0.83 5.64 -8.63
C VAL A 132 1.10 6.84 -9.52
N ASN A 133 0.93 6.71 -10.84
CA ASN A 133 1.04 7.82 -11.78
C ASN A 133 0.02 8.93 -11.47
N ALA A 134 -1.25 8.57 -11.21
CA ALA A 134 -2.31 9.51 -10.84
C ALA A 134 -2.06 10.22 -9.49
N VAL A 135 -1.26 9.63 -8.61
CA VAL A 135 -0.85 10.24 -7.32
C VAL A 135 0.41 11.08 -7.47
N GLY A 136 1.16 10.90 -8.56
CA GLY A 136 2.31 11.73 -8.90
C GLY A 136 3.67 11.07 -8.79
N PHE A 137 3.70 9.77 -8.61
CA PHE A 137 4.95 9.02 -8.70
C PHE A 137 5.51 9.05 -10.13
N ARG A 138 6.82 9.06 -10.25
CA ARG A 138 7.54 8.91 -11.52
C ARG A 138 8.23 7.56 -11.58
N ARG A 139 8.33 7.00 -12.77
CA ARG A 139 9.10 5.79 -13.01
C ARG A 139 10.60 6.13 -13.02
N GLU A 140 11.38 5.43 -12.20
CA GLU A 140 12.83 5.66 -12.08
C GLU A 140 13.67 4.49 -12.62
N GLY A 141 13.05 3.35 -12.89
CA GLY A 141 13.81 2.23 -13.43
C GLY A 141 13.05 0.92 -13.45
N PHE A 142 13.80 -0.11 -13.81
CA PHE A 142 13.36 -1.51 -13.87
C PHE A 142 14.38 -2.39 -13.18
N SER A 143 13.90 -3.37 -12.43
CA SER A 143 14.75 -4.33 -11.72
C SER A 143 14.26 -5.76 -12.00
N PRO A 144 15.05 -6.56 -12.74
CA PRO A 144 14.70 -7.96 -12.99
C PRO A 144 14.83 -8.78 -11.71
N ARG A 145 13.93 -9.75 -11.53
CA ARG A 145 13.92 -10.70 -10.40
C ARG A 145 14.05 -10.01 -9.02
N TYR A 146 13.31 -8.94 -8.83
CA TYR A 146 13.47 -8.01 -7.71
C TYR A 146 12.79 -8.49 -6.42
N LEU A 147 11.52 -8.91 -6.49
CA LEU A 147 10.75 -9.37 -5.34
C LEU A 147 10.23 -10.80 -5.55
N LYS A 148 10.21 -11.58 -4.46
CA LYS A 148 9.64 -12.92 -4.46
C LYS A 148 8.14 -12.85 -4.16
N ILE A 149 7.32 -13.11 -5.18
CA ILE A 149 5.85 -13.11 -5.08
C ILE A 149 5.36 -14.53 -5.36
N SER A 150 4.58 -15.10 -4.43
CA SER A 150 4.03 -16.48 -4.54
C SER A 150 5.11 -17.51 -4.94
N GLY A 151 6.26 -17.45 -4.25
CA GLY A 151 7.36 -18.38 -4.45
C GLY A 151 8.27 -18.12 -5.65
N ARG A 152 8.00 -17.12 -6.49
CA ARG A 152 8.78 -16.80 -7.70
C ARG A 152 9.35 -15.38 -7.64
N TRP A 153 10.60 -15.21 -8.03
CA TRP A 153 11.22 -13.91 -8.24
C TRP A 153 10.58 -13.23 -9.45
N ARG A 154 10.07 -11.99 -9.27
CA ARG A 154 9.35 -11.21 -10.28
C ARG A 154 10.07 -9.92 -10.59
N ASP A 155 10.00 -9.52 -11.86
CA ASP A 155 10.49 -8.23 -12.30
C ASP A 155 9.57 -7.12 -11.81
N HIS A 156 10.17 -5.97 -11.48
CA HIS A 156 9.42 -4.80 -11.01
C HIS A 156 9.93 -3.52 -11.66
N GLU A 157 9.01 -2.65 -12.00
CA GLU A 157 9.28 -1.24 -12.24
C GLU A 157 9.41 -0.54 -10.88
N ARG A 158 10.37 0.36 -10.79
CA ARG A 158 10.56 1.20 -9.59
C ARG A 158 9.94 2.56 -9.83
N TRP A 159 8.98 2.90 -9.00
CA TRP A 159 8.29 4.17 -9.01
C TRP A 159 8.56 4.91 -7.70
N ALA A 160 8.76 6.23 -7.75
CA ALA A 160 9.07 7.02 -6.56
C ALA A 160 8.38 8.38 -6.58
N LEU A 161 8.17 8.89 -5.37
CA LEU A 161 7.70 10.25 -5.12
C LEU A 161 8.53 10.85 -3.99
N THR A 162 9.13 12.03 -4.23
CA THR A 162 9.82 12.81 -3.20
C THR A 162 8.92 13.90 -2.64
N VAL A 163 9.28 14.45 -1.50
CA VAL A 163 8.52 15.55 -0.88
C VAL A 163 8.51 16.80 -1.79
N GLU A 164 9.61 17.06 -2.50
CA GLU A 164 9.74 18.17 -3.44
C GLU A 164 8.77 18.04 -4.61
N ASP A 165 8.72 16.87 -5.23
CA ASP A 165 7.78 16.58 -6.33
C ASP A 165 6.32 16.68 -5.87
N TRP A 166 6.04 16.24 -4.63
CA TRP A 166 4.70 16.32 -4.06
C TRP A 166 4.26 17.75 -3.76
N VAL A 167 5.19 18.62 -3.28
CA VAL A 167 4.90 20.03 -3.02
C VAL A 167 4.70 20.80 -4.32
N ALA A 168 5.50 20.53 -5.35
CA ALA A 168 5.41 21.19 -6.65
C ALA A 168 4.08 20.96 -7.39
N ARG A 169 3.29 19.93 -6.98
CA ARG A 169 1.99 19.59 -7.59
C ARG A 169 0.77 20.21 -6.90
N LYS A 170 0.98 21.02 -5.87
CA LYS A 170 -0.07 21.76 -5.17
C LYS A 170 -0.30 23.12 -5.79
#